data_a736055762dae3a97ef1c34497e0c12b
#
_entry.id   a736055762dae3a97ef1c34497e0c12b
#
_cell.length_a   1.000
_cell.length_b   1.000
_cell.length_c   1.000
_cell.angle_alpha   90.00
_cell.angle_beta   90.00
_cell.angle_gamma   90.00
#
_symmetry.space_group_name_H-M   'P 1'
#
loop_
_entity.id
_entity.type
_entity.pdbx_description
1 polymer ?
#
loop_
_entity_poly.entity_id
_entity_poly.type
_entity_poly.pdbx_seq_one_letter_code
_entity_poly.pdbx_strand_id
1 'polypeptide(L)'
;MNSTKLMKLSVTACLLFLMVMLAGCGGKEYKAVAINEDTAKCAVCNMQVKDDAYATQLVTENGKVYLFDDIGCMHEWEATNPNEEIGASFVRDYNDNEWIKYEDAYYAYDASYRSPMAYGIYSFKDKESADAFVKSQDKGVVMTSAELASHSWQQNTDMMGGMDMSGHDESAHSEMDGDMTMDDASSDAHSH
;
A
#
# COMPACT_ATOMS: atom_id res chain seq x y z
N MET A 1 58.63 -26.34 24.58
CA MET A 1 57.45 -25.44 24.47
C MET A 1 56.22 -26.33 24.59
N ASN A 2 55.46 -26.21 25.69
CA ASN A 2 54.51 -27.25 26.12
C ASN A 2 53.27 -27.32 25.18
N SER A 3 53.07 -28.46 24.56
CA SER A 3 51.95 -28.77 23.68
C SER A 3 50.58 -28.38 24.26
N THR A 4 50.40 -28.50 25.57
CA THR A 4 49.18 -28.14 26.30
C THR A 4 48.93 -26.61 26.32
N LYS A 5 49.97 -25.75 26.26
CA LYS A 5 49.83 -24.29 26.17
C LYS A 5 49.39 -23.85 24.76
N LEU A 6 49.95 -24.49 23.72
CA LEU A 6 49.53 -24.25 22.35
C LEU A 6 48.06 -24.63 22.10
N MET A 7 47.64 -25.79 22.62
CA MET A 7 46.27 -26.30 22.50
C MET A 7 45.26 -25.39 23.23
N LYS A 8 45.59 -24.88 24.42
CA LYS A 8 44.75 -23.92 25.15
C LYS A 8 44.65 -22.59 24.43
N LEU A 9 45.75 -22.07 23.84
CA LEU A 9 45.75 -20.84 23.07
C LEU A 9 44.90 -20.93 21.81
N SER A 10 44.97 -22.10 21.12
CA SER A 10 44.16 -22.36 19.92
C SER A 10 42.66 -22.46 20.22
N VAL A 11 42.26 -23.10 21.33
CA VAL A 11 40.85 -23.21 21.74
C VAL A 11 40.32 -21.85 22.16
N THR A 12 41.11 -21.02 22.86
CA THR A 12 40.68 -19.68 23.27
C THR A 12 40.53 -18.76 22.05
N ALA A 13 41.41 -18.87 21.05
CA ALA A 13 41.31 -18.10 19.80
C ALA A 13 40.05 -18.50 18.97
N CYS A 14 39.74 -19.80 18.89
CA CYS A 14 38.51 -20.30 18.24
C CYS A 14 37.24 -19.82 18.95
N LEU A 15 37.20 -19.80 20.29
CA LEU A 15 36.05 -19.33 21.05
C LEU A 15 35.83 -17.82 20.87
N LEU A 16 36.90 -17.02 20.83
CA LEU A 16 36.83 -15.58 20.57
C LEU A 16 36.38 -15.29 19.13
N PHE A 17 36.82 -16.07 18.15
CA PHE A 17 36.37 -15.94 16.75
C PHE A 17 34.90 -16.32 16.58
N LEU A 18 34.42 -17.33 17.32
CA LEU A 18 33.01 -17.72 17.31
C LEU A 18 32.10 -16.63 17.90
N MET A 19 32.54 -15.91 18.94
CA MET A 19 31.77 -14.82 19.55
C MET A 19 31.65 -13.59 18.64
N VAL A 20 32.62 -13.31 17.77
CA VAL A 20 32.58 -12.18 16.83
C VAL A 20 31.57 -12.45 15.71
N MET A 21 31.31 -13.72 15.35
CA MET A 21 30.34 -14.06 14.28
C MET A 21 28.87 -13.93 14.72
N LEU A 22 28.59 -13.86 16.04
CA LEU A 22 27.21 -13.66 16.53
C LEU A 22 26.81 -12.16 16.65
N ALA A 23 27.71 -11.22 16.49
CA ALA A 23 27.43 -9.80 16.63
C ALA A 23 26.95 -9.13 15.30
N GLY A 24 26.76 -9.91 14.22
CA GLY A 24 26.59 -9.41 12.84
C GLY A 24 25.17 -9.25 12.31
N CYS A 25 24.11 -9.47 13.10
CA CYS A 25 22.73 -9.33 12.63
C CYS A 25 21.95 -8.23 13.34
N GLY A 26 22.50 -7.02 13.41
CA GLY A 26 21.75 -5.82 13.75
C GLY A 26 21.13 -5.20 12.52
N GLY A 27 20.21 -5.90 11.85
CA GLY A 27 19.41 -5.32 10.77
C GLY A 27 18.59 -4.15 11.30
N LYS A 28 18.43 -3.07 10.53
CA LYS A 28 17.57 -1.95 10.87
C LYS A 28 16.13 -2.47 11.01
N GLU A 29 15.53 -2.30 12.18
CA GLU A 29 14.15 -2.67 12.41
C GLU A 29 13.23 -1.55 11.91
N TYR A 30 12.39 -1.85 10.93
CA TYR A 30 11.35 -0.95 10.46
C TYR A 30 10.03 -1.29 11.14
N LYS A 31 9.23 -0.26 11.44
CA LYS A 31 7.92 -0.41 12.09
C LYS A 31 6.86 0.31 11.31
N ALA A 32 5.67 -0.28 11.29
CA ALA A 32 4.50 0.38 10.76
C ALA A 32 4.14 1.62 11.58
N VAL A 33 3.63 2.65 10.93
CA VAL A 33 3.16 3.88 11.56
C VAL A 33 1.63 3.89 11.66
N ALA A 34 1.11 4.62 12.64
CA ALA A 34 -0.33 4.83 12.76
C ALA A 34 -0.85 5.69 11.59
N ILE A 35 -2.06 5.39 11.12
CA ILE A 35 -2.75 6.15 10.09
C ILE A 35 -3.52 7.30 10.74
N ASN A 36 -3.35 8.50 10.21
CA ASN A 36 -4.23 9.63 10.50
C ASN A 36 -5.16 9.80 9.30
N GLU A 37 -6.39 9.31 9.41
CA GLU A 37 -7.38 9.31 8.32
C GLU A 37 -7.67 10.69 7.75
N ASP A 38 -7.60 11.75 8.56
CA ASP A 38 -7.87 13.13 8.10
C ASP A 38 -6.86 13.61 7.05
N THR A 39 -5.64 13.06 7.07
CA THR A 39 -4.53 13.51 6.22
C THR A 39 -3.95 12.42 5.33
N ALA A 40 -4.19 11.14 5.66
CA ALA A 40 -3.62 10.02 4.93
C ALA A 40 -4.21 9.92 3.52
N LYS A 41 -3.32 9.90 2.52
CA LYS A 41 -3.68 9.74 1.11
C LYS A 41 -2.88 8.59 0.51
N CYS A 42 -3.54 7.80 -0.33
CA CYS A 42 -2.89 6.76 -1.10
C CYS A 42 -1.87 7.37 -2.07
N ALA A 43 -0.66 6.83 -2.06
CA ALA A 43 0.45 7.35 -2.87
C ALA A 43 0.26 7.11 -4.38
N VAL A 44 -0.71 6.30 -4.79
CA VAL A 44 -1.03 5.98 -6.19
C VAL A 44 -2.33 6.65 -6.63
N CYS A 45 -3.46 6.28 -6.04
CA CYS A 45 -4.79 6.74 -6.48
C CYS A 45 -5.23 8.06 -5.82
N ASN A 46 -4.47 8.57 -4.83
CA ASN A 46 -4.76 9.80 -4.05
C ASN A 46 -6.08 9.77 -3.25
N MET A 47 -6.70 8.61 -3.11
CA MET A 47 -7.87 8.43 -2.25
C MET A 47 -7.47 8.48 -0.77
N GLN A 48 -8.44 8.72 0.10
CA GLN A 48 -8.21 8.68 1.55
C GLN A 48 -7.85 7.25 1.99
N VAL A 49 -6.79 7.13 2.78
CA VAL A 49 -6.44 5.86 3.43
C VAL A 49 -7.13 5.82 4.79
N LYS A 50 -8.02 4.86 4.95
CA LYS A 50 -8.68 4.56 6.22
C LYS A 50 -7.82 3.68 7.11
N ASP A 51 -8.05 3.73 8.41
CA ASP A 51 -7.42 2.84 9.38
C ASP A 51 -8.22 1.52 9.48
N ASP A 52 -8.26 0.78 8.40
CA ASP A 52 -9.04 -0.45 8.24
C ASP A 52 -8.20 -1.64 7.74
N ALA A 53 -8.85 -2.77 7.50
CA ALA A 53 -8.21 -4.02 7.09
C ALA A 53 -7.57 -3.99 5.68
N TYR A 54 -7.78 -2.95 4.88
CA TYR A 54 -7.25 -2.84 3.53
C TYR A 54 -6.01 -1.96 3.44
N ALA A 55 -5.78 -1.12 4.46
CA ALA A 55 -4.65 -0.21 4.48
C ALA A 55 -3.32 -0.97 4.43
N THR A 56 -2.41 -0.49 3.59
CA THR A 56 -1.05 -1.00 3.51
C THR A 56 -0.03 0.13 3.56
N GLN A 57 1.21 -0.18 3.89
CA GLN A 57 2.27 0.82 3.90
C GLN A 57 3.63 0.22 3.55
N LEU A 58 4.45 1.05 2.94
CA LEU A 58 5.87 0.82 2.71
C LEU A 58 6.71 1.76 3.57
N VAL A 59 7.76 1.23 4.14
CA VAL A 59 8.81 2.02 4.79
C VAL A 59 10.10 1.81 4.02
N THR A 60 10.65 2.86 3.42
CA THR A 60 11.89 2.79 2.67
C THR A 60 13.10 2.72 3.61
N GLU A 61 14.26 2.32 3.10
CA GLU A 61 15.49 2.25 3.90
C GLU A 61 15.91 3.59 4.50
N ASN A 62 15.57 4.70 3.85
CA ASN A 62 15.82 6.05 4.39
C ASN A 62 14.73 6.51 5.40
N GLY A 63 13.71 5.67 5.66
CA GLY A 63 12.67 5.91 6.67
C GLY A 63 11.47 6.70 6.17
N LYS A 64 11.31 6.92 4.86
CA LYS A 64 10.10 7.52 4.30
C LYS A 64 8.97 6.50 4.29
N VAL A 65 7.76 6.93 4.63
CA VAL A 65 6.56 6.09 4.67
C VAL A 65 5.63 6.47 3.54
N TYR A 66 5.12 5.47 2.83
CA TYR A 66 4.06 5.59 1.84
C TYR A 66 2.86 4.77 2.30
N LEU A 67 1.68 5.36 2.20
CA LEU A 67 0.41 4.75 2.59
C LEU A 67 -0.42 4.44 1.35
N PHE A 68 -1.19 3.35 1.42
CA PHE A 68 -2.07 2.91 0.34
C PHE A 68 -3.40 2.42 0.93
N ASP A 69 -4.47 2.63 0.20
CA ASP A 69 -5.82 2.20 0.53
C ASP A 69 -6.13 0.74 0.13
N ASP A 70 -5.25 0.14 -0.69
CA ASP A 70 -5.38 -1.24 -1.16
C ASP A 70 -3.99 -1.82 -1.44
N ILE A 71 -3.81 -3.11 -1.22
CA ILE A 71 -2.54 -3.81 -1.48
C ILE A 71 -2.13 -3.75 -2.96
N GLY A 72 -3.08 -3.67 -3.88
CA GLY A 72 -2.79 -3.51 -5.31
C GLY A 72 -2.15 -2.17 -5.62
N CYS A 73 -2.56 -1.08 -4.95
CA CYS A 73 -1.90 0.22 -5.06
C CYS A 73 -0.46 0.17 -4.53
N MET A 74 -0.21 -0.57 -3.45
CA MET A 74 1.16 -0.78 -2.95
C MET A 74 2.02 -1.49 -3.99
N HIS A 75 1.51 -2.56 -4.60
CA HIS A 75 2.20 -3.28 -5.67
C HIS A 75 2.47 -2.42 -6.91
N GLU A 76 1.50 -1.61 -7.35
CA GLU A 76 1.65 -0.68 -8.47
C GLU A 76 2.73 0.36 -8.18
N TRP A 77 2.77 0.88 -6.95
CA TRP A 77 3.80 1.82 -6.54
C TRP A 77 5.19 1.20 -6.61
N GLU A 78 5.38 -0.02 -6.11
CA GLU A 78 6.66 -0.74 -6.18
C GLU A 78 7.10 -0.94 -7.64
N ALA A 79 6.18 -1.35 -8.51
CA ALA A 79 6.46 -1.56 -9.93
C ALA A 79 6.87 -0.27 -10.67
N THR A 80 6.32 0.88 -10.24
CA THR A 80 6.60 2.19 -10.86
C THR A 80 7.77 2.94 -10.22
N ASN A 81 8.26 2.48 -9.07
CA ASN A 81 9.39 3.08 -8.34
C ASN A 81 10.54 2.09 -8.09
N PRO A 82 11.09 1.43 -9.12
CA PRO A 82 12.05 0.33 -8.97
C PRO A 82 13.41 0.75 -8.38
N ASN A 83 13.66 2.06 -8.25
CA ASN A 83 14.90 2.60 -7.68
C ASN A 83 14.78 2.92 -6.18
N GLU A 84 13.59 2.81 -5.60
CA GLU A 84 13.39 3.02 -4.16
C GLU A 84 13.78 1.74 -3.40
N GLU A 85 14.63 1.90 -2.39
CA GLU A 85 15.07 0.80 -1.54
C GLU A 85 14.05 0.60 -0.41
N ILE A 86 13.30 -0.51 -0.48
CA ILE A 86 12.25 -0.85 0.51
C ILE A 86 12.89 -1.50 1.72
N GLY A 87 12.68 -0.91 2.89
CA GLY A 87 13.12 -1.45 4.16
C GLY A 87 12.13 -2.46 4.75
N ALA A 88 10.82 -2.20 4.62
CA ALA A 88 9.75 -3.13 5.00
C ALA A 88 8.41 -2.73 4.37
N SER A 89 7.58 -3.74 4.11
CA SER A 89 6.19 -3.62 3.65
C SER A 89 5.25 -4.18 4.72
N PHE A 90 4.12 -3.50 4.96
CA PHE A 90 3.15 -3.89 5.97
C PHE A 90 1.74 -3.92 5.39
N VAL A 91 0.98 -4.91 5.85
CA VAL A 91 -0.45 -5.09 5.57
C VAL A 91 -1.22 -5.20 6.88
N ARG A 92 -2.55 -5.10 6.82
CA ARG A 92 -3.42 -5.27 8.00
C ARG A 92 -3.95 -6.70 8.10
N ASP A 93 -3.99 -7.25 9.30
CA ASP A 93 -4.81 -8.44 9.55
C ASP A 93 -6.30 -8.09 9.34
N TYR A 94 -6.98 -8.87 8.51
CA TYR A 94 -8.41 -8.67 8.23
C TYR A 94 -9.29 -8.78 9.47
N ASN A 95 -8.90 -9.57 10.47
CA ASN A 95 -9.73 -9.85 11.64
C ASN A 95 -9.64 -8.79 12.75
N ASP A 96 -8.46 -8.19 12.95
CA ASP A 96 -8.22 -7.31 14.08
C ASP A 96 -7.52 -5.99 13.75
N ASN A 97 -7.20 -5.77 12.47
CA ASN A 97 -6.51 -4.60 11.95
C ASN A 97 -5.08 -4.41 12.53
N GLU A 98 -4.44 -5.45 13.06
CA GLU A 98 -3.04 -5.38 13.46
C GLU A 98 -2.12 -5.30 12.24
N TRP A 99 -1.01 -4.57 12.36
CA TRP A 99 -0.01 -4.51 11.31
C TRP A 99 0.82 -5.80 11.27
N ILE A 100 0.91 -6.39 10.09
CA ILE A 100 1.70 -7.58 9.80
C ILE A 100 2.73 -7.21 8.76
N LYS A 101 3.93 -7.77 8.82
CA LYS A 101 4.86 -7.70 7.69
C LYS A 101 4.30 -8.46 6.49
N TYR A 102 4.43 -7.85 5.31
CA TYR A 102 3.96 -8.43 4.06
C TYR A 102 4.50 -9.87 3.85
N GLU A 103 5.80 -10.07 4.12
CA GLU A 103 6.44 -11.37 3.95
C GLU A 103 5.90 -12.47 4.88
N ASP A 104 5.35 -12.10 6.04
CA ASP A 104 4.85 -13.01 7.08
C ASP A 104 3.34 -13.28 6.96
N ALA A 105 2.63 -12.54 6.10
CA ALA A 105 1.18 -12.65 5.96
C ALA A 105 0.75 -13.78 5.01
N TYR A 106 -0.50 -14.23 5.20
CA TYR A 106 -1.24 -15.06 4.26
C TYR A 106 -2.36 -14.25 3.62
N TYR A 107 -2.67 -14.57 2.37
CA TYR A 107 -3.57 -13.78 1.55
C TYR A 107 -4.72 -14.63 1.02
N ALA A 108 -5.96 -14.19 1.22
CA ALA A 108 -7.12 -14.74 0.55
C ALA A 108 -7.44 -13.91 -0.68
N TYR A 109 -7.56 -14.56 -1.83
CA TYR A 109 -7.87 -13.93 -3.10
C TYR A 109 -9.08 -14.57 -3.79
N ASP A 110 -9.96 -13.73 -4.26
CA ASP A 110 -10.94 -14.03 -5.29
C ASP A 110 -11.31 -12.74 -6.02
N ALA A 111 -11.43 -12.78 -7.34
CA ALA A 111 -11.75 -11.59 -8.15
C ALA A 111 -13.09 -10.94 -7.76
N SER A 112 -13.96 -11.63 -7.05
CA SER A 112 -15.25 -11.12 -6.57
C SER A 112 -15.23 -10.63 -5.11
N TYR A 113 -14.08 -10.68 -4.42
CA TYR A 113 -13.95 -10.07 -3.10
C TYR A 113 -13.88 -8.55 -3.25
N ARG A 114 -14.61 -7.85 -2.38
CA ARG A 114 -14.67 -6.39 -2.41
C ARG A 114 -13.49 -5.79 -1.65
N SER A 115 -12.63 -5.06 -2.37
CA SER A 115 -11.59 -4.23 -1.76
C SER A 115 -11.66 -2.82 -2.37
N PRO A 116 -11.03 -1.80 -1.76
CA PRO A 116 -11.15 -0.41 -2.20
C PRO A 116 -10.88 -0.19 -3.70
N MET A 117 -9.86 -0.88 -4.24
CA MET A 117 -9.48 -0.80 -5.64
C MET A 117 -9.80 -2.07 -6.43
N ALA A 118 -10.69 -2.92 -5.90
CA ALA A 118 -11.19 -4.14 -6.55
C ALA A 118 -10.09 -5.16 -6.95
N TYR A 119 -8.99 -5.22 -6.21
CA TYR A 119 -7.98 -6.28 -6.37
C TYR A 119 -8.39 -7.59 -5.73
N GLY A 120 -9.37 -7.58 -4.81
CA GLY A 120 -9.96 -8.78 -4.22
C GLY A 120 -9.02 -9.57 -3.31
N ILE A 121 -8.07 -8.92 -2.64
CA ILE A 121 -7.07 -9.54 -1.77
C ILE A 121 -7.27 -9.07 -0.34
N TYR A 122 -7.31 -10.03 0.61
CA TYR A 122 -7.38 -9.79 2.04
C TYR A 122 -6.18 -10.44 2.73
N SER A 123 -5.61 -9.79 3.73
CA SER A 123 -4.42 -10.27 4.45
C SER A 123 -4.77 -10.82 5.82
N PHE A 124 -4.05 -11.85 6.25
CA PHE A 124 -4.23 -12.55 7.53
C PHE A 124 -2.88 -12.85 8.16
N LYS A 125 -2.81 -12.76 9.48
CA LYS A 125 -1.59 -13.07 10.24
C LYS A 125 -1.23 -14.54 10.30
N ASP A 126 -2.19 -15.44 10.00
CA ASP A 126 -1.98 -16.87 10.00
C ASP A 126 -2.81 -17.57 8.92
N LYS A 127 -2.31 -18.74 8.49
CA LYS A 127 -2.93 -19.53 7.44
C LYS A 127 -4.31 -20.05 7.84
N GLU A 128 -4.51 -20.40 9.10
CA GLU A 128 -5.79 -20.93 9.61
C GLU A 128 -6.92 -19.92 9.45
N SER A 129 -6.65 -18.66 9.77
CA SER A 129 -7.58 -17.54 9.57
C SER A 129 -7.91 -17.31 8.09
N ALA A 130 -6.90 -17.34 7.22
CA ALA A 130 -7.10 -17.21 5.76
C ALA A 130 -7.92 -18.38 5.20
N ASP A 131 -7.60 -19.63 5.58
CA ASP A 131 -8.35 -20.82 5.17
C ASP A 131 -9.81 -20.78 5.66
N ALA A 132 -10.03 -20.36 6.91
CA ALA A 132 -11.36 -20.21 7.49
C ALA A 132 -12.19 -19.15 6.72
N PHE A 133 -11.56 -18.03 6.35
CA PHE A 133 -12.20 -16.99 5.56
C PHE A 133 -12.61 -17.52 4.18
N VAL A 134 -11.68 -18.09 3.40
CA VAL A 134 -11.96 -18.67 2.06
C VAL A 134 -13.09 -19.72 2.15
N LYS A 135 -13.05 -20.59 3.15
CA LYS A 135 -14.09 -21.58 3.40
C LYS A 135 -15.44 -20.94 3.70
N SER A 136 -15.47 -19.85 4.47
CA SER A 136 -16.71 -19.14 4.81
C SER A 136 -17.35 -18.45 3.60
N GLN A 137 -16.53 -18.05 2.63
CA GLN A 137 -16.95 -17.41 1.39
C GLN A 137 -17.34 -18.42 0.30
N ASP A 138 -17.05 -19.72 0.51
CA ASP A 138 -17.25 -20.82 -0.47
C ASP A 138 -16.56 -20.52 -1.84
N LYS A 139 -15.50 -19.74 -1.84
CA LYS A 139 -14.73 -19.32 -3.02
C LYS A 139 -13.40 -18.71 -2.62
N GLY A 140 -12.49 -18.61 -3.60
CA GLY A 140 -11.18 -18.01 -3.43
C GLY A 140 -10.08 -19.03 -3.12
N VAL A 141 -8.88 -18.54 -3.03
CA VAL A 141 -7.66 -19.32 -2.74
C VAL A 141 -6.85 -18.61 -1.66
N VAL A 142 -6.09 -19.40 -0.90
CA VAL A 142 -5.11 -18.85 0.05
C VAL A 142 -3.74 -18.88 -0.60
N MET A 143 -2.99 -17.79 -0.49
CA MET A 143 -1.65 -17.60 -1.02
C MET A 143 -0.69 -17.16 0.08
N THR A 144 0.57 -17.52 -0.05
CA THR A 144 1.70 -16.92 0.66
C THR A 144 2.13 -15.62 -0.04
N SER A 145 2.97 -14.80 0.60
CA SER A 145 3.56 -13.61 -0.02
C SER A 145 4.35 -13.94 -1.30
N ALA A 146 5.05 -15.08 -1.34
CA ALA A 146 5.79 -15.52 -2.52
C ALA A 146 4.88 -15.91 -3.69
N GLU A 147 3.72 -16.52 -3.41
CA GLU A 147 2.70 -16.83 -4.43
C GLU A 147 2.00 -15.55 -4.90
N LEU A 148 1.71 -14.63 -3.99
CA LEU A 148 1.12 -13.33 -4.30
C LEU A 148 2.04 -12.48 -5.19
N ALA A 149 3.36 -12.55 -5.01
CA ALA A 149 4.32 -11.86 -5.88
C ALA A 149 4.23 -12.29 -7.36
N SER A 150 3.69 -13.49 -7.64
CA SER A 150 3.48 -14.02 -9.00
C SER A 150 2.03 -13.83 -9.47
N HIS A 151 1.20 -13.13 -8.71
CA HIS A 151 -0.21 -12.88 -9.02
C HIS A 151 -0.35 -11.93 -10.21
N SER A 152 -1.47 -12.03 -10.95
CA SER A 152 -1.72 -11.22 -12.15
C SER A 152 -2.04 -9.74 -11.85
N TRP A 153 -2.42 -9.40 -10.62
CA TRP A 153 -2.78 -8.05 -10.15
C TRP A 153 -3.85 -7.36 -11.01
N GLN A 154 -4.84 -8.14 -11.46
CA GLN A 154 -5.93 -7.59 -12.25
C GLN A 154 -7.05 -7.07 -11.33
N GLN A 155 -7.48 -5.85 -11.58
CA GLN A 155 -8.66 -5.27 -10.95
C GLN A 155 -9.93 -5.83 -11.57
N ASN A 156 -10.94 -6.11 -10.77
CA ASN A 156 -12.28 -6.41 -11.26
C ASN A 156 -13.05 -5.11 -11.52
N THR A 157 -12.87 -4.56 -12.72
CA THR A 157 -13.47 -3.28 -13.13
C THR A 157 -15.01 -3.31 -13.13
N ASP A 158 -15.63 -4.49 -13.26
CA ASP A 158 -17.09 -4.62 -13.20
C ASP A 158 -17.62 -4.26 -11.81
N MET A 159 -16.83 -4.42 -10.76
CA MET A 159 -17.17 -4.02 -9.39
C MET A 159 -16.99 -2.52 -9.15
N MET A 160 -16.18 -1.84 -9.98
CA MET A 160 -15.98 -0.39 -9.90
C MET A 160 -17.08 0.39 -10.64
N GLY A 161 -17.79 -0.22 -11.58
CA GLY A 161 -18.84 0.39 -12.42
C GLY A 161 -20.10 0.83 -11.67
N GLY A 162 -20.16 0.71 -10.36
CA GLY A 162 -21.21 1.30 -9.52
C GLY A 162 -20.87 2.69 -8.94
N MET A 163 -19.65 3.18 -9.14
CA MET A 163 -19.25 4.53 -8.87
C MET A 163 -19.24 5.28 -10.19
N ASP A 164 -20.35 5.96 -10.49
CA ASP A 164 -20.53 6.79 -11.67
C ASP A 164 -19.48 7.90 -11.70
N MET A 165 -18.34 7.63 -12.34
CA MET A 165 -17.30 8.62 -12.67
C MET A 165 -17.63 9.37 -13.96
N SER A 166 -18.85 9.26 -14.50
CA SER A 166 -19.33 9.99 -15.66
C SER A 166 -19.92 11.34 -15.26
N GLY A 167 -19.11 12.20 -14.64
CA GLY A 167 -19.44 13.57 -14.24
C GLY A 167 -18.52 14.63 -14.82
N HIS A 168 -17.92 14.40 -15.97
CA HIS A 168 -17.34 15.45 -16.80
C HIS A 168 -17.95 15.39 -18.19
N ASP A 169 -19.19 15.89 -18.30
CA ASP A 169 -19.73 16.34 -19.55
C ASP A 169 -18.94 17.57 -20.02
N GLU A 170 -18.01 17.35 -20.93
CA GLU A 170 -17.59 18.37 -21.89
C GLU A 170 -18.73 18.60 -22.89
N SER A 171 -19.63 19.48 -22.59
CA SER A 171 -20.50 20.03 -23.61
C SER A 171 -21.17 21.30 -23.13
N ALA A 172 -20.63 22.44 -23.53
CA ALA A 172 -21.37 23.62 -23.97
C ALA A 172 -20.42 24.78 -24.30
N HIS A 173 -19.66 24.66 -25.37
CA HIS A 173 -19.37 25.84 -26.18
C HIS A 173 -20.49 25.94 -27.20
N SER A 174 -21.57 26.61 -26.83
CA SER A 174 -22.50 27.21 -27.78
C SER A 174 -22.09 28.67 -27.99
N GLU A 175 -21.62 28.88 -29.19
CA GLU A 175 -21.43 30.21 -29.76
C GLU A 175 -22.73 31.03 -29.62
N MET A 176 -22.65 32.16 -28.96
CA MET A 176 -23.65 33.22 -29.09
C MET A 176 -23.00 34.35 -29.87
N ASP A 177 -23.17 34.26 -31.18
CA ASP A 177 -23.23 35.46 -32.04
C ASP A 177 -24.44 36.28 -31.61
N GLY A 178 -24.20 37.42 -31.02
CA GLY A 178 -25.19 38.42 -30.61
C GLY A 178 -24.73 39.78 -31.08
N ASP A 179 -25.21 40.13 -32.23
CA ASP A 179 -25.23 41.43 -32.86
C ASP A 179 -25.40 42.61 -31.85
N MET A 180 -24.41 43.49 -31.77
CA MET A 180 -24.50 44.76 -31.07
C MET A 180 -24.82 45.87 -32.04
N THR A 181 -26.06 46.21 -32.13
CA THR A 181 -26.48 47.51 -32.67
C THR A 181 -26.34 48.57 -31.57
N MET A 182 -25.49 49.55 -31.85
CA MET A 182 -25.42 50.82 -31.12
C MET A 182 -26.67 51.63 -31.44
N ASP A 183 -27.29 52.18 -30.40
CA ASP A 183 -28.10 53.40 -30.52
C ASP A 183 -27.80 54.33 -29.36
N ASP A 184 -27.49 55.49 -29.80
CA ASP A 184 -27.14 56.79 -29.20
C ASP A 184 -28.34 57.41 -28.46
N ALA A 185 -28.13 58.10 -27.40
CA ALA A 185 -28.69 59.40 -27.06
C ALA A 185 -28.74 59.69 -25.56
N SER A 186 -27.88 60.62 -25.20
CA SER A 186 -28.21 61.97 -24.65
C SER A 186 -28.79 62.11 -23.23
N SER A 187 -27.97 62.87 -22.46
CA SER A 187 -28.34 63.98 -21.54
C SER A 187 -29.28 63.67 -20.34
N ASP A 188 -28.98 64.00 -19.12
CA ASP A 188 -28.85 65.35 -18.51
C ASP A 188 -28.64 65.20 -16.98
N ALA A 189 -27.82 66.07 -16.49
CA ALA A 189 -27.69 66.75 -15.22
C ALA A 189 -28.76 66.57 -14.12
N HIS A 190 -28.38 66.41 -12.83
CA HIS A 190 -28.52 67.42 -11.76
C HIS A 190 -28.13 66.86 -10.38
N SER A 191 -27.16 67.52 -9.77
CA SER A 191 -27.07 68.06 -8.41
C SER A 191 -27.96 67.49 -7.28
N HIS A 192 -27.35 67.05 -6.24
CA HIS A 192 -27.23 67.59 -4.88
C HIS A 192 -26.30 66.78 -4.01
#